data_10962b34b02f52466f3bcc3442597f66
#
_entry.id   10962b34b02f52466f3bcc3442597f66
#
_cell.length_a   1.000
_cell.length_b   1.000
_cell.length_c   1.000
_cell.angle_alpha   90.00
_cell.angle_beta   90.00
_cell.angle_gamma   90.00
#
_symmetry.space_group_name_H-M   'P 1'
#
loop_
_entity.id
_entity.type
_entity.pdbx_description
1 polymer ?
#
loop_
_entity_poly.entity_id
_entity_poly.type
_entity_poly.pdbx_seq_one_letter_code
_entity_poly.pdbx_strand_id
1 'polypeptide(L)'
;MAIDLSNVTFTDRADVVPPFGVQEILINTGIANTLAGNDIITGVGAGSAYSFFNSGTLNTAEGNDIITGTHNQTQDSPFDAFGIVNSGSIDTGDGNDIINGDTTAGTGNGIANGGSINTGNGNDKISGTSYNGTDEYYAGFTTSGDFNTGDGSDIIIGVGQIGISHYGNYYQGYFNQFETGEGNDIITGIGKNIGFANYSGSILMRGGNDIIIGSGGSVGIDNYHNGYAGGYIYTEEGDDIIIGSGQIGIRMSGGYIDTGHGNDSIIANGGFDGYGSVDLGYGNDYLKGFGRGYYFGTGNYYQPPPDQDTLELTSGIYTVSYTVELWGTAVNFTKDGISMKTFQFEKLIAGSTTYDFSSLTEGQTIVVA
;
A
#
# COMPACT_ATOMS: atom_id res chain seq x y z
N MET A 1 -10.70 15.75 29.46
CA MET A 1 -9.33 16.01 30.00
C MET A 1 -8.40 15.14 29.17
N ALA A 2 -7.15 15.51 28.96
CA ALA A 2 -6.22 14.62 28.26
C ALA A 2 -5.35 13.89 29.27
N ILE A 3 -5.06 12.62 29.01
CA ILE A 3 -4.09 11.83 29.79
C ILE A 3 -2.78 11.83 29.01
N ASP A 4 -1.69 12.26 29.66
CA ASP A 4 -0.35 12.16 29.10
C ASP A 4 0.27 10.83 29.56
N LEU A 5 0.53 9.94 28.59
CA LEU A 5 1.07 8.61 28.82
C LEU A 5 2.46 8.65 29.48
N SER A 6 3.26 9.67 29.23
CA SER A 6 4.58 9.83 29.85
C SER A 6 4.51 10.04 31.38
N ASN A 7 3.33 10.33 31.91
CA ASN A 7 3.07 10.48 33.35
C ASN A 7 2.34 9.29 33.96
N VAL A 8 2.05 8.24 33.16
CA VAL A 8 1.42 7.00 33.64
C VAL A 8 2.50 6.04 34.13
N THR A 9 2.24 5.37 35.25
CA THR A 9 3.10 4.27 35.70
C THR A 9 2.54 2.95 35.19
N PHE A 10 3.32 2.29 34.35
CA PHE A 10 3.00 1.00 33.78
C PHE A 10 3.63 -0.15 34.58
N THR A 11 3.16 -1.36 34.31
CA THR A 11 3.60 -2.59 35.00
C THR A 11 4.01 -3.63 33.95
N ASP A 12 4.69 -4.70 34.37
CA ASP A 12 5.00 -5.89 33.58
C ASP A 12 3.80 -6.87 33.45
N ARG A 13 2.57 -6.33 33.42
CA ARG A 13 1.31 -7.04 33.23
C ARG A 13 0.43 -6.22 32.31
N ALA A 14 -0.63 -6.85 31.81
CA ALA A 14 -1.61 -6.13 30.99
C ALA A 14 -2.11 -4.85 31.68
N ASP A 15 -1.80 -3.72 31.10
CA ASP A 15 -2.25 -2.40 31.52
C ASP A 15 -3.39 -1.89 30.62
N VAL A 16 -4.30 -1.12 31.19
CA VAL A 16 -5.42 -0.52 30.43
C VAL A 16 -5.46 0.98 30.69
N VAL A 17 -5.22 1.77 29.66
CA VAL A 17 -5.20 3.24 29.74
C VAL A 17 -6.11 3.86 28.68
N PRO A 18 -7.10 4.65 29.08
CA PRO A 18 -7.62 4.84 30.44
C PRO A 18 -8.34 3.57 30.95
N PRO A 19 -8.64 3.48 32.25
CA PRO A 19 -9.42 2.36 32.78
C PRO A 19 -10.75 2.19 32.05
N PHE A 20 -11.24 0.96 31.94
CA PHE A 20 -12.47 0.63 31.24
C PHE A 20 -13.65 1.54 31.57
N GLY A 21 -14.33 2.04 30.52
CA GLY A 21 -15.48 2.93 30.63
C GLY A 21 -15.15 4.42 30.76
N VAL A 22 -13.88 4.78 30.81
CA VAL A 22 -13.42 6.17 30.79
C VAL A 22 -13.05 6.53 29.34
N GLN A 23 -13.56 7.65 28.85
CA GLN A 23 -13.28 8.17 27.52
C GLN A 23 -12.47 9.46 27.63
N GLU A 24 -11.22 9.43 27.26
CA GLU A 24 -10.29 10.55 27.35
C GLU A 24 -9.42 10.63 26.09
N ILE A 25 -8.99 11.83 25.78
CA ILE A 25 -7.95 12.06 24.79
C ILE A 25 -6.62 11.59 25.37
N LEU A 26 -5.85 10.88 24.59
CA LEU A 26 -4.49 10.50 24.95
C LEU A 26 -3.47 11.38 24.24
N ILE A 27 -2.44 11.74 24.97
CA ILE A 27 -1.23 12.38 24.43
C ILE A 27 -0.01 11.62 24.95
N ASN A 28 1.06 11.63 24.21
CA ASN A 28 2.37 11.23 24.68
C ASN A 28 3.40 12.23 24.18
N THR A 29 3.96 13.02 25.08
CA THR A 29 4.96 14.04 24.76
C THR A 29 6.36 13.70 25.27
N GLY A 30 6.50 12.58 25.98
CA GLY A 30 7.75 12.10 26.56
C GLY A 30 8.03 10.64 26.18
N ILE A 31 8.44 9.86 27.16
CA ILE A 31 8.70 8.43 27.01
C ILE A 31 7.66 7.68 27.82
N ALA A 32 6.89 6.83 27.18
CA ALA A 32 5.97 5.90 27.78
C ALA A 32 6.40 4.48 27.42
N ASN A 33 6.77 3.67 28.43
CA ASN A 33 7.08 2.26 28.28
C ASN A 33 6.05 1.48 29.08
N THR A 34 5.25 0.66 28.42
CA THR A 34 4.23 -0.12 29.12
C THR A 34 4.79 -1.42 29.69
N LEU A 35 6.01 -1.77 29.33
CA LEU A 35 6.70 -3.00 29.69
C LEU A 35 6.07 -4.22 29.01
N ALA A 36 6.27 -5.42 29.57
CA ALA A 36 5.68 -6.63 28.99
C ALA A 36 4.22 -6.80 29.44
N GLY A 37 3.39 -7.36 28.59
CA GLY A 37 1.98 -7.63 28.90
C GLY A 37 1.13 -7.36 27.69
N ASN A 38 -0.13 -7.71 27.73
CA ASN A 38 -1.06 -7.38 26.65
C ASN A 38 -1.75 -6.06 27.01
N ASP A 39 -1.20 -4.97 26.54
CA ASP A 39 -1.60 -3.63 26.94
C ASP A 39 -2.71 -3.06 26.06
N ILE A 40 -3.55 -2.23 26.64
CA ILE A 40 -4.64 -1.57 25.91
C ILE A 40 -4.57 -0.06 26.13
N ILE A 41 -4.28 0.66 25.06
CA ILE A 41 -4.17 2.11 25.04
C ILE A 41 -5.27 2.67 24.14
N THR A 42 -6.27 3.35 24.73
CA THR A 42 -7.44 3.80 23.96
C THR A 42 -7.70 5.29 24.14
N GLY A 43 -7.45 6.07 23.11
CA GLY A 43 -7.83 7.48 23.05
C GLY A 43 -9.21 7.66 22.43
N VAL A 44 -10.06 8.44 23.08
CA VAL A 44 -11.37 8.83 22.55
C VAL A 44 -11.50 10.34 22.57
N GLY A 45 -11.59 10.95 21.38
CA GLY A 45 -11.68 12.39 21.20
C GLY A 45 -13.09 12.84 20.78
N ALA A 46 -13.52 13.96 21.34
CA ALA A 46 -14.66 14.71 20.85
C ALA A 46 -14.38 16.20 21.08
N GLY A 47 -14.40 17.00 19.99
CA GLY A 47 -14.13 18.44 20.07
C GLY A 47 -12.64 18.82 20.20
N SER A 48 -11.73 17.91 19.89
CA SER A 48 -10.29 18.15 19.73
C SER A 48 -9.84 17.81 18.30
N ALA A 49 -8.60 18.10 17.92
CA ALA A 49 -8.07 17.74 16.61
C ALA A 49 -7.68 16.26 16.50
N TYR A 50 -7.54 15.54 17.61
CA TYR A 50 -7.09 14.13 17.63
C TYR A 50 -7.65 13.40 18.86
N SER A 51 -7.65 12.08 18.76
CA SER A 51 -8.01 11.19 19.89
C SER A 51 -6.78 10.63 20.59
N PHE A 52 -5.78 10.27 19.82
CA PHE A 52 -4.45 9.94 20.32
C PHE A 52 -3.38 10.72 19.54
N PHE A 53 -2.55 11.46 20.28
CA PHE A 53 -1.42 12.21 19.73
C PHE A 53 -0.12 11.74 20.36
N ASN A 54 0.79 11.23 19.53
CA ASN A 54 2.14 10.86 19.97
C ASN A 54 3.18 11.77 19.32
N SER A 55 3.91 12.51 20.14
CA SER A 55 5.11 13.27 19.73
C SER A 55 6.37 12.82 20.49
N GLY A 56 6.24 11.86 21.35
CA GLY A 56 7.32 11.25 22.13
C GLY A 56 7.64 9.84 21.65
N THR A 57 8.09 9.00 22.56
CA THR A 57 8.32 7.58 22.35
C THR A 57 7.28 6.78 23.12
N LEU A 58 6.51 5.97 22.43
CA LEU A 58 5.65 4.95 23.02
C LEU A 58 6.25 3.60 22.66
N ASN A 59 6.56 2.79 23.67
CA ASN A 59 7.04 1.42 23.53
C ASN A 59 6.16 0.51 24.38
N THR A 60 5.49 -0.48 23.75
CA THR A 60 4.64 -1.41 24.47
C THR A 60 5.31 -2.76 24.75
N ALA A 61 6.49 -2.99 24.17
CA ALA A 61 7.39 -4.14 24.40
C ALA A 61 6.81 -5.50 23.97
N GLU A 62 6.91 -6.55 24.80
CA GLU A 62 6.43 -7.90 24.48
C GLU A 62 4.98 -8.07 24.89
N GLY A 63 4.12 -8.52 24.01
CA GLY A 63 2.71 -8.76 24.30
C GLY A 63 1.84 -8.65 23.06
N ASN A 64 0.56 -8.91 23.19
CA ASN A 64 -0.39 -8.61 22.13
C ASN A 64 -1.09 -7.30 22.50
N ASP A 65 -0.57 -6.21 21.99
CA ASP A 65 -0.95 -4.87 22.38
C ASP A 65 -2.01 -4.24 21.49
N ILE A 66 -2.80 -3.35 22.07
CA ILE A 66 -3.85 -2.65 21.33
C ILE A 66 -3.72 -1.15 21.55
N ILE A 67 -3.47 -0.43 20.47
CA ILE A 67 -3.47 1.03 20.43
C ILE A 67 -4.66 1.50 19.59
N THR A 68 -5.58 2.23 20.19
CA THR A 68 -6.77 2.72 19.49
C THR A 68 -6.93 4.24 19.66
N GLY A 69 -7.22 4.92 18.58
CA GLY A 69 -7.65 6.31 18.59
C GLY A 69 -8.98 6.47 17.84
N THR A 70 -10.08 6.77 18.56
CA THR A 70 -11.39 6.96 17.95
C THR A 70 -11.86 8.40 18.12
N HIS A 71 -12.06 9.10 17.02
CA HIS A 71 -12.54 10.47 17.01
C HIS A 71 -14.04 10.52 16.70
N ASN A 72 -14.84 10.85 17.71
CA ASN A 72 -16.31 10.92 17.65
C ASN A 72 -16.79 12.37 17.47
N GLN A 73 -16.43 13.03 16.38
CA GLN A 73 -16.86 14.41 16.14
C GLN A 73 -18.19 14.45 15.39
N THR A 74 -19.05 15.43 15.73
CA THR A 74 -20.22 15.77 14.93
C THR A 74 -19.83 16.62 13.72
N GLN A 75 -20.57 16.53 12.62
CA GLN A 75 -20.26 17.09 11.28
C GLN A 75 -19.94 18.60 11.20
N ASP A 76 -20.14 19.38 12.26
CA ASP A 76 -20.04 20.83 12.26
C ASP A 76 -18.75 21.40 12.88
N SER A 77 -17.72 20.56 13.11
CA SER A 77 -16.46 21.07 13.64
C SER A 77 -15.60 21.70 12.54
N PRO A 78 -15.08 22.91 12.76
CA PRO A 78 -14.20 23.55 11.80
C PRO A 78 -12.76 23.00 11.81
N PHE A 79 -12.47 21.98 12.63
CA PHE A 79 -11.14 21.42 12.80
C PHE A 79 -11.07 20.00 12.21
N ASP A 80 -9.93 19.67 11.63
CA ASP A 80 -9.61 18.30 11.22
C ASP A 80 -9.66 17.37 12.45
N ALA A 81 -10.19 16.17 12.22
CA ALA A 81 -10.42 15.17 13.25
C ALA A 81 -9.60 13.92 12.93
N PHE A 82 -8.61 13.61 13.74
CA PHE A 82 -7.74 12.45 13.53
C PHE A 82 -8.02 11.38 14.60
N GLY A 83 -8.02 10.12 14.19
CA GLY A 83 -8.00 9.00 15.12
C GLY A 83 -6.67 8.98 15.88
N ILE A 84 -5.59 8.69 15.16
CA ILE A 84 -4.21 8.68 15.67
C ILE A 84 -3.35 9.66 14.86
N VAL A 85 -2.58 10.49 15.56
CA VAL A 85 -1.51 11.30 14.98
C VAL A 85 -0.19 10.90 15.62
N ASN A 86 0.72 10.36 14.83
CA ASN A 86 2.08 10.05 15.29
C ASN A 86 3.11 10.96 14.61
N SER A 87 3.81 11.76 15.39
CA SER A 87 4.97 12.56 14.97
C SER A 87 6.25 12.17 15.73
N GLY A 88 6.15 11.19 16.62
CA GLY A 88 7.24 10.60 17.39
C GLY A 88 7.52 9.16 16.96
N SER A 89 7.70 8.26 17.93
CA SER A 89 7.89 6.84 17.69
C SER A 89 6.83 6.03 18.41
N ILE A 90 6.24 5.09 17.70
CA ILE A 90 5.42 4.01 18.25
C ILE A 90 6.15 2.71 17.92
N ASP A 91 6.45 1.91 18.95
CA ASP A 91 7.07 0.59 18.85
C ASP A 91 6.26 -0.36 19.69
N THR A 92 5.59 -1.35 19.08
CA THR A 92 4.75 -2.28 19.83
C THR A 92 5.50 -3.55 20.24
N GLY A 93 6.61 -3.86 19.58
CA GLY A 93 7.51 -4.96 19.99
C GLY A 93 7.09 -6.30 19.43
N ASP A 94 7.37 -7.38 20.19
CA ASP A 94 7.03 -8.74 19.75
C ASP A 94 5.62 -9.11 20.21
N GLY A 95 4.77 -9.54 19.29
CA GLY A 95 3.40 -9.95 19.62
C GLY A 95 2.48 -9.85 18.42
N ASN A 96 1.19 -10.13 18.60
CA ASN A 96 0.22 -9.86 17.54
C ASN A 96 -0.52 -8.57 17.90
N ASP A 97 -0.05 -7.47 17.40
CA ASP A 97 -0.45 -6.14 17.80
C ASP A 97 -1.55 -5.52 16.95
N ILE A 98 -2.27 -4.59 17.52
CA ILE A 98 -3.34 -3.89 16.80
C ILE A 98 -3.17 -2.38 16.98
N ILE A 99 -3.03 -1.67 15.86
CA ILE A 99 -3.11 -0.21 15.82
C ILE A 99 -4.34 0.20 15.02
N ASN A 100 -5.30 0.85 15.65
CA ASN A 100 -6.55 1.24 15.02
C ASN A 100 -6.84 2.73 15.20
N GLY A 101 -6.95 3.46 14.08
CA GLY A 101 -7.28 4.88 14.08
C GLY A 101 -8.54 5.17 13.28
N ASP A 102 -9.60 5.65 13.94
CA ASP A 102 -10.88 5.89 13.29
C ASP A 102 -11.38 7.32 13.49
N THR A 103 -11.92 7.88 12.41
CA THR A 103 -12.75 9.08 12.49
C THR A 103 -14.17 8.73 12.09
N THR A 104 -15.14 8.89 12.99
CA THR A 104 -16.55 8.53 12.74
C THR A 104 -17.33 9.64 12.04
N ALA A 105 -16.84 10.87 12.10
CA ALA A 105 -17.40 12.03 11.40
C ALA A 105 -16.34 13.14 11.34
N GLY A 106 -16.46 14.04 10.38
CA GLY A 106 -15.54 15.15 10.21
C GLY A 106 -14.51 14.93 9.11
N THR A 107 -13.57 15.85 9.00
CA THR A 107 -12.45 15.85 8.05
C THR A 107 -11.18 15.43 8.80
N GLY A 108 -10.42 14.48 8.29
CA GLY A 108 -9.16 14.04 8.88
C GLY A 108 -8.84 12.58 8.56
N ASN A 109 -7.62 12.18 8.85
CA ASN A 109 -7.18 10.81 8.63
C ASN A 109 -7.54 9.90 9.80
N GLY A 110 -7.79 8.62 9.50
CA GLY A 110 -7.88 7.61 10.56
C GLY A 110 -6.56 7.53 11.34
N ILE A 111 -5.47 7.24 10.62
CA ILE A 111 -4.10 7.29 11.14
C ILE A 111 -3.27 8.25 10.28
N ALA A 112 -2.55 9.16 10.93
CA ALA A 112 -1.56 10.04 10.32
C ALA A 112 -0.18 9.79 10.94
N ASN A 113 0.71 9.11 10.22
CA ASN A 113 2.08 8.87 10.66
C ASN A 113 3.07 9.81 9.95
N GLY A 114 3.66 10.71 10.70
CA GLY A 114 4.76 11.57 10.27
C GLY A 114 6.08 11.24 10.98
N GLY A 115 6.06 10.30 11.91
CA GLY A 115 7.20 9.80 12.67
C GLY A 115 7.57 8.37 12.30
N SER A 116 7.74 7.49 13.29
CA SER A 116 8.00 6.08 13.09
C SER A 116 6.92 5.23 13.71
N ILE A 117 6.46 4.20 13.00
CA ILE A 117 5.67 3.10 13.54
C ILE A 117 6.40 1.81 13.21
N ASN A 118 6.69 1.02 14.24
CA ASN A 118 7.25 -0.32 14.15
C ASN A 118 6.38 -1.26 14.98
N THR A 119 5.89 -2.37 14.39
CA THR A 119 5.08 -3.32 15.17
C THR A 119 5.85 -4.58 15.58
N GLY A 120 7.01 -4.82 14.97
CA GLY A 120 7.94 -5.88 15.40
C GLY A 120 7.62 -7.25 14.85
N ASN A 121 7.86 -8.31 15.63
CA ASN A 121 7.57 -9.66 15.16
C ASN A 121 6.19 -10.11 15.60
N GLY A 122 5.42 -10.66 14.69
CA GLY A 122 4.08 -11.18 15.00
C GLY A 122 3.13 -11.00 13.84
N ASN A 123 1.88 -11.36 14.01
CA ASN A 123 0.87 -11.10 12.98
C ASN A 123 0.09 -9.86 13.38
N ASP A 124 0.50 -8.73 12.84
CA ASP A 124 0.05 -7.42 13.26
C ASP A 124 -1.10 -6.90 12.40
N LYS A 125 -1.87 -6.02 12.98
CA LYS A 125 -2.96 -5.38 12.26
C LYS A 125 -2.97 -3.88 12.46
N ILE A 126 -2.82 -3.17 11.36
CA ILE A 126 -2.94 -1.72 11.33
C ILE A 126 -4.17 -1.33 10.52
N SER A 127 -5.08 -0.58 11.09
CA SER A 127 -6.26 -0.12 10.36
C SER A 127 -6.57 1.34 10.60
N GLY A 128 -6.84 2.06 9.52
CA GLY A 128 -7.22 3.45 9.56
C GLY A 128 -8.52 3.70 8.79
N THR A 129 -9.48 4.41 9.41
CA THR A 129 -10.73 4.77 8.75
C THR A 129 -10.97 6.28 8.82
N SER A 130 -11.19 6.89 7.64
CA SER A 130 -11.61 8.27 7.48
C SER A 130 -13.02 8.31 6.88
N TYR A 131 -14.04 8.56 7.71
CA TYR A 131 -15.43 8.28 7.31
C TYR A 131 -16.07 9.33 6.39
N ASN A 132 -15.81 10.62 6.58
CA ASN A 132 -16.58 11.69 5.93
C ASN A 132 -15.77 12.82 5.27
N GLY A 133 -14.52 12.60 4.90
CA GLY A 133 -13.78 13.61 4.15
C GLY A 133 -14.51 13.98 2.85
N THR A 134 -14.93 15.22 2.73
CA THR A 134 -15.36 15.80 1.43
C THR A 134 -14.16 16.28 0.64
N ASP A 135 -13.02 16.46 1.32
CA ASP A 135 -11.77 16.88 0.72
C ASP A 135 -11.00 15.66 0.19
N GLU A 136 -10.46 15.81 -1.00
CA GLU A 136 -9.80 14.76 -1.78
C GLU A 136 -8.53 14.17 -1.12
N TYR A 137 -8.08 14.75 0.00
CA TYR A 137 -6.78 14.47 0.62
C TYR A 137 -6.82 13.55 1.84
N TYR A 138 -7.99 13.31 2.45
CA TYR A 138 -8.04 12.50 3.66
C TYR A 138 -8.02 11.00 3.38
N ALA A 139 -7.04 10.35 4.03
CA ALA A 139 -6.82 8.92 3.91
C ALA A 139 -7.31 8.17 5.16
N GLY A 140 -7.66 6.91 4.97
CA GLY A 140 -7.81 6.00 6.10
C GLY A 140 -6.50 5.90 6.86
N PHE A 141 -5.43 5.54 6.17
CA PHE A 141 -4.08 5.54 6.70
C PHE A 141 -3.15 6.37 5.80
N THR A 142 -2.45 7.34 6.39
CA THR A 142 -1.41 8.09 5.70
C THR A 142 -0.08 7.98 6.44
N THR A 143 1.00 7.82 5.70
CA THR A 143 2.35 7.86 6.26
C THR A 143 3.29 8.68 5.39
N SER A 144 4.04 9.54 6.03
CA SER A 144 5.19 10.28 5.48
C SER A 144 6.45 10.07 6.32
N GLY A 145 6.35 9.22 7.33
CA GLY A 145 7.42 8.75 8.19
C GLY A 145 7.76 7.28 7.90
N ASP A 146 8.64 6.72 8.70
CA ASP A 146 9.00 5.31 8.60
C ASP A 146 7.85 4.44 9.10
N PHE A 147 7.60 3.35 8.39
CA PHE A 147 6.58 2.39 8.73
C PHE A 147 7.10 0.98 8.45
N ASN A 148 7.10 0.15 9.50
CA ASN A 148 7.55 -1.24 9.42
C ASN A 148 6.64 -2.11 10.27
N THR A 149 6.14 -3.21 9.71
CA THR A 149 5.38 -4.18 10.51
C THR A 149 6.22 -5.36 10.99
N GLY A 150 7.39 -5.58 10.37
CA GLY A 150 8.35 -6.60 10.83
C GLY A 150 8.06 -7.98 10.27
N ASP A 151 8.50 -9.03 10.99
CA ASP A 151 8.31 -10.41 10.53
C ASP A 151 6.96 -10.95 11.02
N GLY A 152 6.20 -11.55 10.11
CA GLY A 152 4.90 -12.13 10.42
C GLY A 152 3.91 -11.98 9.28
N SER A 153 2.68 -12.42 9.44
CA SER A 153 1.66 -12.20 8.41
C SER A 153 0.78 -11.03 8.80
N ASP A 154 1.09 -9.87 8.25
CA ASP A 154 0.56 -8.60 8.67
C ASP A 154 -0.60 -8.11 7.81
N ILE A 155 -1.46 -7.31 8.39
CA ILE A 155 -2.63 -6.77 7.70
C ILE A 155 -2.71 -5.26 7.88
N ILE A 156 -2.57 -4.54 6.77
CA ILE A 156 -2.69 -3.08 6.75
C ILE A 156 -3.94 -2.69 5.95
N ILE A 157 -4.86 -1.96 6.57
CA ILE A 157 -6.12 -1.55 5.94
C ILE A 157 -6.30 -0.04 6.06
N GLY A 158 -6.61 0.60 4.96
CA GLY A 158 -7.03 2.01 4.93
C GLY A 158 -8.37 2.19 4.23
N VAL A 159 -9.29 2.92 4.84
CA VAL A 159 -10.60 3.24 4.26
C VAL A 159 -10.86 4.73 4.33
N GLY A 160 -11.09 5.41 3.18
CA GLY A 160 -11.26 6.85 3.17
C GLY A 160 -11.64 7.45 1.80
N GLN A 161 -11.32 8.72 1.58
CA GLN A 161 -11.28 9.29 0.23
C GLN A 161 -10.12 8.70 -0.57
N ILE A 162 -8.98 8.58 0.10
CA ILE A 162 -7.87 7.71 -0.26
C ILE A 162 -7.86 6.60 0.80
N GLY A 163 -7.76 5.34 0.37
CA GLY A 163 -7.66 4.24 1.32
C GLY A 163 -6.37 4.35 2.11
N ILE A 164 -5.25 4.15 1.45
CA ILE A 164 -3.90 4.31 2.01
C ILE A 164 -3.12 5.31 1.17
N SER A 165 -2.34 6.19 1.80
CA SER A 165 -1.37 7.05 1.11
C SER A 165 -0.01 6.99 1.78
N HIS A 166 1.02 6.70 0.98
CA HIS A 166 2.42 6.76 1.38
C HIS A 166 3.12 7.90 0.64
N TYR A 167 3.77 8.77 1.40
CA TYR A 167 4.57 9.88 0.87
C TYR A 167 6.04 9.64 1.16
N GLY A 168 6.79 9.25 0.14
CA GLY A 168 8.24 9.17 0.24
C GLY A 168 8.85 10.57 0.33
N ASN A 169 9.46 10.89 1.45
CA ASN A 169 10.26 12.08 1.60
C ASN A 169 11.73 11.76 1.33
N TYR A 170 12.28 12.35 0.24
CA TYR A 170 13.71 12.32 0.02
C TYR A 170 14.36 13.42 0.86
N TYR A 171 14.87 13.04 2.03
CA TYR A 171 15.64 13.94 2.87
C TYR A 171 17.05 13.35 3.12
N GLN A 172 18.08 14.12 2.76
CA GLN A 172 19.51 13.75 2.95
C GLN A 172 19.94 12.40 2.35
N GLY A 173 19.29 11.93 1.27
CA GLY A 173 19.68 10.68 0.60
C GLY A 173 18.95 9.42 1.10
N TYR A 174 18.00 9.59 2.02
CA TYR A 174 17.17 8.50 2.55
C TYR A 174 15.72 8.69 2.13
N PHE A 175 15.06 7.59 1.80
CA PHE A 175 13.61 7.52 1.59
C PHE A 175 12.97 6.92 2.83
N ASN A 176 11.86 7.50 3.25
CA ASN A 176 10.99 6.83 4.19
C ASN A 176 10.47 5.55 3.54
N GLN A 177 10.57 4.44 4.25
CA GLN A 177 10.16 3.13 3.78
C GLN A 177 8.79 2.78 4.36
N PHE A 178 8.01 2.10 3.54
CA PHE A 178 6.85 1.35 3.96
C PHE A 178 7.22 -0.11 3.77
N GLU A 179 7.53 -0.80 4.86
CA GLU A 179 8.07 -2.16 4.87
C GLU A 179 7.13 -3.07 5.66
N THR A 180 6.87 -4.28 5.14
CA THR A 180 6.05 -5.27 5.86
C THR A 180 6.86 -6.43 6.40
N GLY A 181 8.04 -6.71 5.85
CA GLY A 181 8.95 -7.73 6.37
C GLY A 181 8.74 -9.11 5.76
N GLU A 182 9.17 -10.13 6.48
CA GLU A 182 9.02 -11.52 6.05
C GLU A 182 7.66 -12.06 6.48
N GLY A 183 6.92 -12.67 5.57
CA GLY A 183 5.62 -13.28 5.88
C GLY A 183 4.61 -13.10 4.77
N ASN A 184 3.37 -13.52 4.98
CA ASN A 184 2.34 -13.33 3.95
C ASN A 184 1.51 -12.11 4.31
N ASP A 185 1.85 -10.98 3.76
CA ASP A 185 1.32 -9.69 4.14
C ASP A 185 0.17 -9.21 3.25
N ILE A 186 -0.72 -8.43 3.80
CA ILE A 186 -1.87 -7.90 3.08
C ILE A 186 -1.98 -6.40 3.27
N ILE A 187 -1.84 -5.65 2.18
CA ILE A 187 -2.12 -4.22 2.13
C ILE A 187 -3.43 -3.99 1.37
N THR A 188 -4.42 -3.39 2.02
CA THR A 188 -5.72 -3.09 1.39
C THR A 188 -6.10 -1.62 1.54
N GLY A 189 -6.12 -0.92 0.43
CA GLY A 189 -6.61 0.45 0.35
C GLY A 189 -8.00 0.52 -0.30
N ILE A 190 -8.99 1.04 0.41
CA ILE A 190 -10.35 1.25 -0.09
C ILE A 190 -10.65 2.74 -0.07
N GLY A 191 -10.67 3.36 -1.25
CA GLY A 191 -10.90 4.79 -1.39
C GLY A 191 -12.14 5.12 -2.19
N LYS A 192 -12.83 6.19 -1.85
CA LYS A 192 -13.88 6.73 -2.73
C LYS A 192 -13.27 7.26 -4.04
N ASN A 193 -12.04 7.77 -3.98
CA ASN A 193 -11.30 8.29 -5.12
C ASN A 193 -10.12 7.37 -5.48
N ILE A 194 -9.18 7.15 -4.57
CA ILE A 194 -7.98 6.34 -4.79
C ILE A 194 -7.92 5.25 -3.73
N GLY A 195 -7.72 3.98 -4.16
CA GLY A 195 -7.56 2.88 -3.23
C GLY A 195 -6.24 2.97 -2.46
N PHE A 196 -5.13 2.80 -3.15
CA PHE A 196 -3.78 2.87 -2.60
C PHE A 196 -2.93 3.85 -3.42
N ALA A 197 -2.29 4.80 -2.74
CA ALA A 197 -1.44 5.80 -3.36
C ALA A 197 -0.01 5.72 -2.80
N ASN A 198 0.97 5.50 -3.67
CA ASN A 198 2.40 5.59 -3.37
C ASN A 198 2.98 6.82 -4.07
N TYR A 199 3.16 7.90 -3.33
CA TYR A 199 3.69 9.17 -3.82
C TYR A 199 5.19 9.27 -3.56
N SER A 200 5.98 8.77 -4.51
CA SER A 200 7.44 8.84 -4.49
C SER A 200 8.13 8.09 -3.35
N GLY A 201 7.46 7.11 -2.76
CA GLY A 201 8.02 6.23 -1.74
C GLY A 201 8.44 4.87 -2.27
N SER A 202 9.00 4.05 -1.38
CA SER A 202 9.27 2.63 -1.61
C SER A 202 8.38 1.79 -0.71
N ILE A 203 7.66 0.86 -1.31
CA ILE A 203 6.93 -0.20 -0.64
C ILE A 203 7.78 -1.45 -0.79
N LEU A 204 8.14 -2.10 0.33
CA LEU A 204 8.99 -3.28 0.41
C LEU A 204 8.26 -4.36 1.18
N MET A 205 7.90 -5.46 0.52
CA MET A 205 7.15 -6.54 1.17
C MET A 205 8.04 -7.72 1.56
N ARG A 206 9.22 -7.80 0.97
CA ARG A 206 10.28 -8.79 1.26
C ARG A 206 9.90 -10.19 0.78
N GLY A 207 9.62 -11.12 1.70
CA GLY A 207 9.39 -12.51 1.35
C GLY A 207 8.14 -13.09 1.94
N GLY A 208 7.49 -13.92 1.16
CA GLY A 208 6.19 -14.51 1.45
C GLY A 208 5.22 -14.31 0.32
N ASN A 209 4.03 -14.83 0.42
CA ASN A 209 3.03 -14.64 -0.61
C ASN A 209 2.17 -13.43 -0.26
N ASP A 210 2.50 -12.29 -0.85
CA ASP A 210 1.99 -11.00 -0.47
C ASP A 210 0.81 -10.52 -1.33
N ILE A 211 -0.01 -9.65 -0.77
CA ILE A 211 -1.18 -9.14 -1.47
C ILE A 211 -1.30 -7.62 -1.31
N ILE A 212 -1.31 -6.90 -2.43
CA ILE A 212 -1.66 -5.48 -2.48
C ILE A 212 -2.99 -5.29 -3.20
N ILE A 213 -3.99 -4.73 -2.53
CA ILE A 213 -5.28 -4.39 -3.13
C ILE A 213 -5.54 -2.90 -3.02
N GLY A 214 -5.68 -2.24 -4.16
CA GLY A 214 -6.18 -0.88 -4.26
C GLY A 214 -7.55 -0.83 -4.93
N SER A 215 -8.57 -0.39 -4.23
CA SER A 215 -9.92 -0.20 -4.78
C SER A 215 -10.35 1.24 -4.65
N GLY A 216 -10.51 1.94 -5.78
CA GLY A 216 -10.89 3.35 -5.82
C GLY A 216 -11.89 3.66 -6.91
N GLY A 217 -12.71 4.70 -6.72
CA GLY A 217 -13.67 5.13 -7.74
C GLY A 217 -12.98 5.64 -9.01
N SER A 218 -11.88 6.36 -8.87
CA SER A 218 -11.06 6.87 -9.99
C SER A 218 -9.86 5.99 -10.26
N VAL A 219 -9.06 5.68 -9.25
CA VAL A 219 -7.82 4.93 -9.40
C VAL A 219 -7.72 3.84 -8.33
N GLY A 220 -7.45 2.61 -8.75
CA GLY A 220 -7.18 1.51 -7.82
C GLY A 220 -5.87 1.72 -7.08
N ILE A 221 -4.76 1.64 -7.80
CA ILE A 221 -3.40 1.90 -7.30
C ILE A 221 -2.80 3.07 -8.09
N ASP A 222 -2.30 4.07 -7.38
CA ASP A 222 -1.59 5.22 -7.93
C ASP A 222 -0.12 5.19 -7.51
N ASN A 223 0.75 4.72 -8.40
CA ASN A 223 2.18 4.64 -8.15
C ASN A 223 2.90 5.77 -8.90
N TYR A 224 3.22 6.83 -8.18
CA TYR A 224 3.64 8.12 -8.74
C TYR A 224 5.09 8.45 -8.41
N HIS A 225 5.81 8.98 -9.40
CA HIS A 225 7.17 9.50 -9.32
C HIS A 225 7.18 11.02 -9.49
N ASN A 226 7.75 11.75 -8.55
CA ASN A 226 7.76 13.23 -8.55
C ASN A 226 8.94 13.87 -9.30
N GLY A 227 9.72 13.08 -10.04
CA GLY A 227 10.90 13.55 -10.80
C GLY A 227 12.23 13.48 -10.03
N TYR A 228 12.21 13.28 -8.71
CA TYR A 228 13.42 13.13 -7.88
C TYR A 228 13.53 11.75 -7.25
N ALA A 229 12.39 11.13 -6.98
CA ALA A 229 12.29 9.80 -6.41
C ALA A 229 11.11 9.07 -7.04
N GLY A 230 11.24 7.78 -7.34
CA GLY A 230 10.21 6.97 -7.94
C GLY A 230 9.22 6.43 -6.91
N GLY A 231 7.98 6.24 -7.31
CA GLY A 231 7.12 5.31 -6.64
C GLY A 231 7.58 3.89 -6.96
N TYR A 232 8.15 3.21 -5.99
CA TYR A 232 8.60 1.82 -6.14
C TYR A 232 7.71 0.89 -5.34
N ILE A 233 7.31 -0.23 -5.93
CA ILE A 233 6.65 -1.34 -5.25
C ILE A 233 7.46 -2.58 -5.55
N TYR A 234 8.00 -3.20 -4.50
CA TYR A 234 8.77 -4.44 -4.54
C TYR A 234 8.07 -5.45 -3.66
N THR A 235 7.69 -6.61 -4.21
CA THR A 235 7.15 -7.71 -3.41
C THR A 235 8.20 -8.78 -3.12
N GLU A 236 9.22 -8.88 -3.94
CA GLU A 236 10.47 -9.66 -3.82
C GLU A 236 10.29 -11.17 -3.95
N GLU A 237 10.21 -11.99 -2.88
CA GLU A 237 10.15 -13.46 -2.97
C GLU A 237 8.77 -13.98 -2.57
N GLY A 238 8.14 -14.81 -3.39
CA GLY A 238 6.86 -15.45 -3.12
C GLY A 238 5.88 -15.36 -4.28
N ASP A 239 4.77 -16.07 -4.21
CA ASP A 239 3.71 -15.97 -5.21
C ASP A 239 2.81 -14.77 -4.86
N ASP A 240 3.08 -13.60 -5.45
CA ASP A 240 2.50 -12.32 -5.05
C ASP A 240 1.31 -11.88 -5.89
N ILE A 241 0.44 -11.06 -5.31
CA ILE A 241 -0.75 -10.57 -5.97
C ILE A 241 -0.91 -9.05 -5.81
N ILE A 242 -0.94 -8.33 -6.93
CA ILE A 242 -1.23 -6.88 -6.96
C ILE A 242 -2.51 -6.63 -7.76
N ILE A 243 -3.54 -6.09 -7.11
CA ILE A 243 -4.83 -5.79 -7.74
C ILE A 243 -5.18 -4.32 -7.61
N GLY A 244 -5.25 -3.63 -8.75
CA GLY A 244 -5.81 -2.29 -8.83
C GLY A 244 -7.19 -2.29 -9.48
N SER A 245 -8.19 -1.70 -8.82
CA SER A 245 -9.56 -1.64 -9.33
C SER A 245 -10.12 -0.21 -9.27
N GLY A 246 -10.57 0.30 -10.40
CA GLY A 246 -11.09 1.66 -10.55
C GLY A 246 -11.44 1.99 -12.00
N GLN A 247 -11.72 3.27 -12.30
CA GLN A 247 -11.76 3.70 -13.71
C GLN A 247 -10.39 3.49 -14.39
N ILE A 248 -9.32 3.69 -13.62
CA ILE A 248 -7.95 3.28 -13.91
C ILE A 248 -7.61 2.22 -12.85
N GLY A 249 -7.22 1.02 -13.28
CA GLY A 249 -6.81 -0.03 -12.36
C GLY A 249 -5.52 0.34 -11.63
N ILE A 250 -4.44 0.54 -12.41
CA ILE A 250 -3.14 0.93 -11.88
C ILE A 250 -2.60 2.11 -12.70
N ARG A 251 -2.32 3.23 -12.03
CA ARG A 251 -1.67 4.39 -12.64
C ARG A 251 -0.18 4.37 -12.31
N MET A 252 0.64 4.45 -13.37
CA MET A 252 2.10 4.38 -13.30
C MET A 252 2.69 5.69 -13.83
N SER A 253 2.69 6.75 -13.03
CA SER A 253 3.23 8.04 -13.46
C SER A 253 4.74 8.12 -13.20
N GLY A 254 5.53 7.37 -14.00
CA GLY A 254 6.97 7.19 -13.84
C GLY A 254 7.35 6.17 -12.77
N GLY A 255 6.37 5.53 -12.11
CA GLY A 255 6.61 4.52 -11.09
C GLY A 255 7.10 3.18 -11.66
N TYR A 256 7.54 2.32 -10.75
CA TYR A 256 8.05 0.98 -11.03
C TYR A 256 7.41 -0.03 -10.11
N ILE A 257 7.02 -1.17 -10.65
CA ILE A 257 6.56 -2.35 -9.90
C ILE A 257 7.48 -3.50 -10.29
N ASP A 258 7.99 -4.22 -9.31
CA ASP A 258 8.83 -5.40 -9.46
C ASP A 258 8.31 -6.47 -8.50
N THR A 259 7.87 -7.59 -9.02
CA THR A 259 7.32 -8.65 -8.18
C THR A 259 8.37 -9.69 -7.78
N GLY A 260 9.49 -9.78 -8.50
CA GLY A 260 10.66 -10.51 -8.03
C GLY A 260 10.70 -11.97 -8.40
N HIS A 261 10.58 -12.86 -7.43
CA HIS A 261 10.65 -14.32 -7.61
C HIS A 261 9.37 -14.99 -7.17
N GLY A 262 8.75 -15.78 -8.02
CA GLY A 262 7.55 -16.54 -7.70
C GLY A 262 6.61 -16.60 -8.88
N ASN A 263 5.40 -17.10 -8.71
CA ASN A 263 4.39 -17.03 -9.77
C ASN A 263 3.43 -15.90 -9.47
N ASP A 264 3.77 -14.73 -9.96
CA ASP A 264 3.16 -13.48 -9.57
C ASP A 264 1.95 -13.10 -10.42
N SER A 265 1.08 -12.28 -9.87
CA SER A 265 -0.12 -11.84 -10.56
C SER A 265 -0.35 -10.34 -10.38
N ILE A 266 -0.35 -9.59 -11.49
CA ILE A 266 -0.73 -8.18 -11.49
C ILE A 266 -2.02 -8.01 -12.29
N ILE A 267 -3.07 -7.48 -11.66
CA ILE A 267 -4.38 -7.30 -12.26
C ILE A 267 -4.79 -5.83 -12.19
N ALA A 268 -4.83 -5.17 -13.34
CA ALA A 268 -5.32 -3.80 -13.47
C ALA A 268 -6.76 -3.79 -14.01
N ASN A 269 -7.75 -3.87 -13.13
CA ASN A 269 -9.16 -3.74 -13.48
C ASN A 269 -9.50 -2.26 -13.76
N GLY A 270 -9.64 -1.90 -15.03
CA GLY A 270 -9.67 -0.53 -15.55
C GLY A 270 -8.45 -0.20 -16.41
N GLY A 271 -7.50 -1.14 -16.50
CA GLY A 271 -6.26 -1.01 -17.25
C GLY A 271 -5.18 -0.22 -16.54
N PHE A 272 -4.10 0.03 -17.30
CA PHE A 272 -2.97 0.85 -16.85
C PHE A 272 -3.04 2.25 -17.45
N ASP A 273 -2.56 3.25 -16.74
CA ASP A 273 -2.38 4.61 -17.23
C ASP A 273 -1.02 5.18 -16.83
N GLY A 274 -0.50 6.12 -17.62
CA GLY A 274 0.77 6.78 -17.34
C GLY A 274 1.97 6.12 -18.04
N TYR A 275 3.17 6.53 -17.62
CA TYR A 275 4.45 6.04 -18.17
C TYR A 275 5.26 5.46 -17.02
N GLY A 276 5.23 4.16 -16.87
CA GLY A 276 5.99 3.43 -15.87
C GLY A 276 6.44 2.09 -16.40
N SER A 277 7.04 1.31 -15.53
CA SER A 277 7.51 -0.04 -15.86
C SER A 277 6.97 -1.04 -14.84
N VAL A 278 6.59 -2.20 -15.34
CA VAL A 278 6.22 -3.38 -14.57
C VAL A 278 7.19 -4.49 -14.96
N ASP A 279 7.84 -5.08 -13.98
CA ASP A 279 8.70 -6.24 -14.11
C ASP A 279 8.11 -7.35 -13.25
N LEU A 280 7.78 -8.49 -13.87
CA LEU A 280 7.19 -9.61 -13.15
C LEU A 280 8.24 -10.55 -12.55
N GLY A 281 9.49 -10.47 -13.04
CA GLY A 281 10.59 -11.18 -12.45
C GLY A 281 10.76 -12.62 -12.90
N TYR A 282 10.95 -13.54 -11.97
CA TYR A 282 11.20 -14.96 -12.26
C TYR A 282 10.02 -15.81 -11.83
N GLY A 283 9.46 -16.56 -12.75
CA GLY A 283 8.38 -17.48 -12.47
C GLY A 283 7.44 -17.67 -13.63
N ASN A 284 6.24 -18.20 -13.36
CA ASN A 284 5.20 -18.23 -14.38
C ASN A 284 4.16 -17.17 -14.04
N ASP A 285 4.37 -15.99 -14.57
CA ASP A 285 3.70 -14.81 -14.13
C ASP A 285 2.46 -14.47 -14.96
N TYR A 286 1.58 -13.69 -14.36
CA TYR A 286 0.34 -13.28 -14.97
C TYR A 286 0.12 -11.78 -14.87
N LEU A 287 0.01 -11.14 -16.02
CA LEU A 287 -0.34 -9.73 -16.15
C LEU A 287 -1.69 -9.57 -16.84
N LYS A 288 -2.63 -8.90 -16.19
CA LYS A 288 -3.91 -8.54 -16.79
C LYS A 288 -4.09 -7.04 -16.87
N GLY A 289 -4.32 -6.55 -18.08
CA GLY A 289 -4.57 -5.14 -18.31
C GLY A 289 -4.14 -4.68 -19.68
N PHE A 290 -4.30 -3.38 -19.91
CA PHE A 290 -3.80 -2.69 -21.11
C PHE A 290 -3.56 -1.22 -20.76
N GLY A 291 -2.47 -0.66 -21.24
CA GLY A 291 -2.15 0.76 -21.11
C GLY A 291 -0.75 1.10 -21.59
N ARG A 292 -0.37 2.36 -21.48
CA ARG A 292 1.00 2.80 -21.81
C ARG A 292 1.99 2.28 -20.78
N GLY A 293 3.21 2.02 -21.19
CA GLY A 293 4.28 1.61 -20.30
C GLY A 293 5.13 0.51 -20.90
N TYR A 294 6.03 0.02 -20.08
CA TYR A 294 6.93 -1.08 -20.38
C TYR A 294 6.62 -2.24 -19.42
N TYR A 295 6.37 -3.42 -19.98
CA TYR A 295 5.93 -4.59 -19.24
C TYR A 295 6.84 -5.76 -19.58
N PHE A 296 7.51 -6.28 -18.58
CA PHE A 296 8.48 -7.35 -18.69
C PHE A 296 7.92 -8.60 -18.01
N GLY A 297 7.90 -9.71 -18.72
CA GLY A 297 7.59 -11.02 -18.14
C GLY A 297 8.73 -11.45 -17.23
N THR A 298 9.94 -11.52 -17.75
CA THR A 298 11.12 -11.99 -17.02
C THR A 298 12.11 -10.88 -16.71
N GLY A 299 12.55 -10.78 -15.44
CA GLY A 299 13.35 -9.69 -14.88
C GLY A 299 14.83 -9.65 -15.22
N ASN A 300 15.41 -10.52 -16.05
CA ASN A 300 16.84 -10.46 -16.25
C ASN A 300 17.36 -10.66 -17.67
N TYR A 301 18.27 -9.73 -18.05
CA TYR A 301 18.96 -9.59 -19.34
C TYR A 301 19.79 -10.79 -19.80
N TYR A 302 20.15 -11.72 -18.93
CA TYR A 302 21.25 -12.63 -19.22
C TYR A 302 20.92 -14.09 -19.47
N GLN A 303 19.79 -14.59 -19.10
CA GLN A 303 19.19 -15.88 -19.54
C GLN A 303 17.84 -16.07 -18.81
N PRO A 304 16.71 -15.91 -19.51
CA PRO A 304 15.44 -16.26 -18.87
C PRO A 304 15.46 -17.76 -18.54
N PRO A 305 15.01 -18.17 -17.35
CA PRO A 305 14.61 -19.52 -17.10
C PRO A 305 13.48 -19.89 -18.07
N PRO A 306 13.15 -21.16 -18.29
CA PRO A 306 12.06 -21.57 -19.13
C PRO A 306 10.69 -21.35 -18.43
N ASP A 307 10.41 -20.14 -18.04
CA ASP A 307 9.15 -19.69 -17.45
C ASP A 307 8.11 -19.41 -18.57
N GLN A 308 6.87 -19.26 -18.16
CA GLN A 308 5.71 -19.17 -19.05
C GLN A 308 4.82 -17.99 -18.66
N ASP A 309 5.27 -16.78 -18.99
CA ASP A 309 4.54 -15.58 -18.64
C ASP A 309 3.36 -15.31 -19.52
N THR A 310 2.28 -14.90 -18.91
CA THR A 310 1.00 -14.72 -19.56
C THR A 310 0.52 -13.27 -19.47
N LEU A 311 0.29 -12.66 -20.62
CA LEU A 311 -0.45 -11.40 -20.72
C LEU A 311 -1.91 -11.67 -21.06
N GLU A 312 -2.86 -11.11 -20.30
CA GLU A 312 -4.28 -11.05 -20.67
C GLU A 312 -4.69 -9.62 -21.02
N LEU A 313 -5.09 -9.42 -22.25
CA LEU A 313 -5.61 -8.13 -22.72
C LEU A 313 -7.09 -7.95 -22.33
N THR A 314 -7.46 -6.72 -22.00
CA THR A 314 -8.85 -6.31 -21.80
C THR A 314 -9.61 -6.22 -23.13
N SER A 315 -10.95 -6.08 -23.09
CA SER A 315 -11.77 -5.98 -24.31
C SER A 315 -11.32 -4.85 -25.24
N GLY A 316 -11.31 -5.13 -26.53
CA GLY A 316 -10.90 -4.17 -27.54
C GLY A 316 -10.37 -4.78 -28.83
N ILE A 317 -9.94 -3.92 -29.76
CA ILE A 317 -9.30 -4.30 -31.00
C ILE A 317 -7.88 -3.76 -30.99
N TYR A 318 -6.91 -4.65 -31.10
CA TYR A 318 -5.50 -4.34 -31.00
C TYR A 318 -4.77 -4.62 -32.30
N THR A 319 -3.81 -3.78 -32.64
CA THR A 319 -2.85 -4.03 -33.75
C THR A 319 -1.52 -4.40 -33.13
N VAL A 320 -0.93 -5.50 -33.59
CA VAL A 320 0.39 -5.96 -33.18
C VAL A 320 1.45 -5.26 -34.01
N SER A 321 2.51 -4.79 -33.39
CA SER A 321 3.71 -4.28 -34.03
C SER A 321 4.97 -4.58 -33.23
N TYR A 322 6.14 -4.40 -33.84
CA TYR A 322 7.41 -4.66 -33.18
C TYR A 322 8.27 -3.42 -33.17
N THR A 323 8.95 -3.16 -32.02
CA THR A 323 9.97 -2.11 -31.92
C THR A 323 11.24 -2.67 -31.31
N VAL A 324 12.38 -2.19 -31.78
CA VAL A 324 13.68 -2.52 -31.21
C VAL A 324 13.99 -1.46 -30.15
N GLU A 325 14.13 -1.88 -28.93
CA GLU A 325 14.44 -1.04 -27.78
C GLU A 325 15.80 -1.45 -27.19
N LEU A 326 16.28 -0.72 -26.17
CA LEU A 326 17.54 -1.04 -25.47
C LEU A 326 17.52 -2.44 -24.84
N TRP A 327 16.35 -2.87 -24.42
CA TRP A 327 16.11 -4.14 -23.70
C TRP A 327 15.73 -5.31 -24.62
N GLY A 328 15.74 -5.12 -25.94
CA GLY A 328 15.39 -6.15 -26.90
C GLY A 328 14.25 -5.72 -27.83
N THR A 329 13.64 -6.71 -28.48
CA THR A 329 12.49 -6.48 -29.34
C THR A 329 11.20 -6.50 -28.54
N ALA A 330 10.52 -5.38 -28.45
CA ALA A 330 9.20 -5.29 -27.85
C ALA A 330 8.12 -5.78 -28.83
N VAL A 331 7.15 -6.53 -28.33
CA VAL A 331 5.86 -6.73 -28.98
C VAL A 331 4.91 -5.65 -28.46
N ASN A 332 4.40 -4.83 -29.39
CA ASN A 332 3.50 -3.75 -29.02
C ASN A 332 2.06 -4.10 -29.36
N PHE A 333 1.17 -3.85 -28.43
CA PHE A 333 -0.28 -3.88 -28.66
C PHE A 333 -0.80 -2.46 -28.67
N THR A 334 -1.38 -2.05 -29.81
CA THR A 334 -1.89 -0.68 -30.00
C THR A 334 -3.41 -0.70 -30.14
N LYS A 335 -4.09 0.09 -29.30
CA LYS A 335 -5.53 0.33 -29.29
C LYS A 335 -5.80 1.81 -29.05
N ASP A 336 -6.65 2.43 -29.87
CA ASP A 336 -7.07 3.83 -29.72
C ASP A 336 -5.89 4.84 -29.62
N GLY A 337 -4.78 4.57 -30.31
CA GLY A 337 -3.57 5.39 -30.29
C GLY A 337 -2.70 5.22 -29.04
N ILE A 338 -3.07 4.33 -28.15
CA ILE A 338 -2.28 3.92 -26.97
C ILE A 338 -1.52 2.65 -27.32
N SER A 339 -0.23 2.59 -27.00
CA SER A 339 0.61 1.42 -27.22
C SER A 339 1.17 0.90 -25.89
N MET A 340 0.96 -0.38 -25.64
CA MET A 340 1.55 -1.18 -24.58
C MET A 340 2.77 -1.89 -25.14
N LYS A 341 3.93 -1.75 -24.51
CA LYS A 341 5.17 -2.40 -24.93
C LYS A 341 5.48 -3.57 -24.00
N THR A 342 5.54 -4.77 -24.57
CA THR A 342 5.75 -6.00 -23.80
C THR A 342 7.04 -6.71 -24.24
N PHE A 343 7.71 -7.31 -23.25
CA PHE A 343 8.97 -8.02 -23.44
C PHE A 343 8.88 -9.37 -22.72
N GLN A 344 9.40 -10.41 -23.31
CA GLN A 344 9.60 -11.71 -22.68
C GLN A 344 8.31 -12.33 -22.10
N PHE A 345 7.20 -12.19 -22.81
CA PHE A 345 5.97 -12.97 -22.56
C PHE A 345 5.89 -14.13 -23.54
N GLU A 346 5.42 -15.28 -23.07
CA GLU A 346 5.25 -16.49 -23.91
C GLU A 346 3.81 -16.66 -24.37
N LYS A 347 2.83 -16.28 -23.55
CA LYS A 347 1.39 -16.46 -23.81
C LYS A 347 0.62 -15.16 -23.81
N LEU A 348 -0.31 -15.05 -24.75
CA LEU A 348 -1.29 -13.97 -24.81
C LEU A 348 -2.70 -14.57 -24.71
N ILE A 349 -3.47 -14.12 -23.71
CA ILE A 349 -4.91 -14.40 -23.61
C ILE A 349 -5.68 -13.21 -24.17
N ALA A 350 -6.53 -13.49 -25.16
CA ALA A 350 -7.41 -12.51 -25.81
C ALA A 350 -8.84 -13.06 -25.82
N GLY A 351 -9.59 -12.78 -24.76
CA GLY A 351 -10.92 -13.35 -24.50
C GLY A 351 -10.84 -14.87 -24.32
N SER A 352 -11.45 -15.63 -25.25
CA SER A 352 -11.41 -17.11 -25.21
C SER A 352 -10.25 -17.72 -25.99
N THR A 353 -9.40 -16.91 -26.61
CA THR A 353 -8.29 -17.38 -27.47
C THR A 353 -6.96 -17.15 -26.78
N THR A 354 -6.11 -18.17 -26.82
CA THR A 354 -4.72 -18.09 -26.39
C THR A 354 -3.80 -18.15 -27.58
N TYR A 355 -2.82 -17.27 -27.64
CA TYR A 355 -1.77 -17.21 -28.64
C TYR A 355 -0.41 -17.41 -28.00
N ASP A 356 0.50 -18.08 -28.70
CA ASP A 356 1.92 -18.00 -28.37
C ASP A 356 2.48 -16.65 -28.89
N PHE A 357 3.23 -15.92 -28.09
CA PHE A 357 3.83 -14.65 -28.53
C PHE A 357 4.71 -14.82 -29.77
N SER A 358 5.40 -15.93 -29.89
CA SER A 358 6.22 -16.28 -31.06
C SER A 358 5.41 -16.47 -32.36
N SER A 359 4.09 -16.66 -32.26
CA SER A 359 3.18 -16.80 -33.39
C SER A 359 2.58 -15.48 -33.88
N LEU A 360 2.75 -14.40 -33.11
CA LEU A 360 2.24 -13.08 -33.48
C LEU A 360 3.00 -12.50 -34.70
N THR A 361 2.33 -11.68 -35.50
CA THR A 361 2.92 -11.11 -36.71
C THR A 361 2.66 -9.62 -36.79
N GLU A 362 3.58 -8.89 -37.45
CA GLU A 362 3.45 -7.46 -37.70
C GLU A 362 2.15 -7.14 -38.45
N GLY A 363 1.38 -6.16 -37.95
CA GLY A 363 0.09 -5.78 -38.49
C GLY A 363 -1.08 -6.69 -38.15
N GLN A 364 -0.85 -7.77 -37.38
CA GLN A 364 -1.93 -8.68 -36.93
C GLN A 364 -2.95 -7.92 -36.09
N THR A 365 -4.23 -8.22 -36.31
CA THR A 365 -5.33 -7.70 -35.52
C THR A 365 -5.78 -8.74 -34.50
N ILE A 366 -5.80 -8.36 -33.23
CA ILE A 366 -6.30 -9.17 -32.11
C ILE A 366 -7.62 -8.56 -31.62
N VAL A 367 -8.68 -9.35 -31.61
CA VAL A 367 -10.01 -8.92 -31.13
C VAL A 367 -10.30 -9.62 -29.81
N VAL A 368 -10.53 -8.83 -28.76
CA VAL A 368 -10.92 -9.27 -27.41
C VAL A 368 -12.36 -8.84 -27.19
N ALA A 369 -13.26 -9.78 -27.07
CA ALA A 369 -14.70 -9.54 -26.92
C ALA A 369 -15.09 -9.06 -25.51
#